data_0a29cfb5a95f417c136d4f8e702237db
#
_entry.id   0a29cfb5a95f417c136d4f8e702237db
#
_cell.length_a   1.000
_cell.length_b   1.000
_cell.length_c   1.000
_cell.angle_alpha   90.00
_cell.angle_beta   90.00
_cell.angle_gamma   90.00
#
_symmetry.space_group_name_H-M   'P 1'
#
loop_
_entity.id
_entity.type
_entity.pdbx_description
1 polymer ?
#
loop_
_entity_poly.entity_id
_entity_poly.type
_entity_poly.pdbx_seq_one_letter_code
_entity_poly.pdbx_strand_id
1 'polypeptide(L)'
;MKKVLAVSGGIDSVCLLHLFRNDPDVVVAHFDHGIRGSSADDCAFVEKLARDYGLEFVSKRAELGEDCSEEHAREMRYGFLESLLESSEDKIYTAHHADDMLESAVINLLRGTGWRGLAPLRSKKLERPLLSWTKSDIYRYAAENRLVFRLDQTNNEDKYLRNRVRRALKEQNAENLDKLKEIIIKQRQIADEIDDILETTFKKDNRYGRAMFKDMDDLLALEILKYLLSDFASLTRPQLLRALDAIRSFAPGKRFSLTTGKFLKIERYYFSFESE
;
A
#
# COMPACT_ATOMS: atom_id res chain seq x y z
N MET A 1 -15.10 -1.57 -15.66
CA MET A 1 -14.08 -1.73 -14.55
C MET A 1 -14.44 -0.71 -13.48
N LYS A 2 -14.88 -1.19 -12.34
CA LYS A 2 -15.31 -0.34 -11.22
C LYS A 2 -14.13 0.37 -10.56
N LYS A 3 -14.28 1.67 -10.29
CA LYS A 3 -13.26 2.51 -9.65
C LYS A 3 -13.79 2.98 -8.29
N VAL A 4 -13.28 2.39 -7.22
CA VAL A 4 -13.68 2.74 -5.85
C VAL A 4 -12.78 3.87 -5.35
N LEU A 5 -13.29 5.11 -5.29
CA LEU A 5 -12.55 6.28 -4.80
C LEU A 5 -12.71 6.42 -3.29
N ALA A 6 -11.61 6.32 -2.55
CA ALA A 6 -11.59 6.56 -1.11
C ALA A 6 -11.58 8.09 -0.84
N VAL A 7 -12.71 8.63 -0.39
CA VAL A 7 -12.91 10.08 -0.20
C VAL A 7 -13.18 10.38 1.27
N SER A 8 -12.26 11.13 1.91
CA SER A 8 -12.39 11.56 3.31
C SER A 8 -13.03 12.94 3.49
N GLY A 9 -13.19 13.72 2.42
CA GLY A 9 -13.62 15.12 2.47
C GLY A 9 -12.47 16.13 2.58
N GLY A 10 -11.24 15.69 2.89
CA GLY A 10 -10.05 16.55 2.87
C GLY A 10 -9.62 16.91 1.45
N ILE A 11 -8.80 17.98 1.32
CA ILE A 11 -8.41 18.58 0.03
C ILE A 11 -7.88 17.54 -0.98
N ASP A 12 -7.02 16.61 -0.56
CA ASP A 12 -6.41 15.63 -1.45
C ASP A 12 -7.48 14.70 -2.07
N SER A 13 -8.38 14.20 -1.23
CA SER A 13 -9.46 13.31 -1.66
C SER A 13 -10.54 14.00 -2.47
N VAL A 14 -10.78 15.30 -2.23
CA VAL A 14 -11.70 16.12 -3.02
C VAL A 14 -11.11 16.42 -4.40
N CYS A 15 -9.80 16.69 -4.49
CA CYS A 15 -9.11 16.82 -5.78
C CYS A 15 -9.18 15.50 -6.58
N LEU A 16 -8.94 14.36 -5.94
CA LEU A 16 -9.09 13.04 -6.57
C LEU A 16 -10.51 12.85 -7.11
N LEU A 17 -11.54 13.10 -6.29
CA LEU A 17 -12.93 12.99 -6.70
C LEU A 17 -13.24 13.88 -7.91
N HIS A 18 -12.78 15.14 -7.87
CA HIS A 18 -13.00 16.08 -8.97
C HIS A 18 -12.34 15.65 -10.28
N LEU A 19 -11.15 15.03 -10.24
CA LEU A 19 -10.50 14.49 -11.44
C LEU A 19 -11.36 13.40 -12.12
N PHE A 20 -12.06 12.61 -11.33
CA PHE A 20 -12.88 11.49 -11.81
C PHE A 20 -14.38 11.78 -11.90
N ARG A 21 -14.81 13.02 -11.69
CA ARG A 21 -16.23 13.41 -11.59
C ARG A 21 -17.10 13.07 -12.78
N ASN A 22 -16.51 12.89 -13.97
CA ASN A 22 -17.22 12.60 -15.21
C ASN A 22 -17.10 11.10 -15.61
N ASP A 23 -16.53 10.27 -14.76
CA ASP A 23 -16.32 8.85 -15.05
C ASP A 23 -17.47 8.03 -14.45
N PRO A 24 -18.33 7.40 -15.29
CA PRO A 24 -19.52 6.68 -14.82
C PRO A 24 -19.20 5.40 -14.03
N ASP A 25 -17.99 4.87 -14.14
CA ASP A 25 -17.55 3.67 -13.41
C ASP A 25 -17.13 3.95 -11.96
N VAL A 26 -17.22 5.21 -11.52
CA VAL A 26 -16.76 5.64 -10.19
C VAL A 26 -17.81 5.39 -9.13
N VAL A 27 -17.36 4.78 -8.03
CA VAL A 27 -18.09 4.71 -6.75
C VAL A 27 -17.31 5.49 -5.70
N VAL A 28 -17.94 6.47 -5.09
CA VAL A 28 -17.38 7.28 -4.01
C VAL A 28 -17.56 6.53 -2.70
N ALA A 29 -16.45 6.13 -2.07
CA ALA A 29 -16.44 5.38 -0.82
C ALA A 29 -15.92 6.24 0.33
N HIS A 30 -16.74 6.43 1.36
CA HIS A 30 -16.39 7.15 2.58
C HIS A 30 -16.35 6.20 3.77
N PHE A 31 -15.22 6.21 4.52
CA PHE A 31 -15.09 5.44 5.75
C PHE A 31 -15.02 6.39 6.94
N ASP A 32 -16.06 6.34 7.78
CA ASP A 32 -16.15 7.10 9.02
C ASP A 32 -15.58 6.26 10.18
N HIS A 33 -14.48 6.72 10.77
CA HIS A 33 -13.84 6.06 11.91
C HIS A 33 -14.61 6.16 13.23
N GLY A 34 -15.64 7.00 13.29
CA GLY A 34 -16.47 7.18 14.51
C GLY A 34 -15.76 7.84 15.70
N ILE A 35 -14.55 8.38 15.49
CA ILE A 35 -13.69 8.91 16.57
C ILE A 35 -14.12 10.33 16.99
N ARG A 36 -14.84 11.06 16.11
CA ARG A 36 -15.18 12.49 16.31
C ARG A 36 -16.67 12.73 16.23
N GLY A 37 -17.16 13.70 17.01
CA GLY A 37 -18.54 14.17 16.89
C GLY A 37 -18.88 14.79 15.52
N SER A 38 -17.90 15.33 14.80
CA SER A 38 -18.06 15.94 13.46
C SER A 38 -18.01 14.94 12.29
N SER A 39 -17.79 13.65 12.54
CA SER A 39 -17.64 12.64 11.47
C SER A 39 -18.91 12.45 10.63
N ALA A 40 -20.09 12.66 11.21
CA ALA A 40 -21.37 12.66 10.49
C ALA A 40 -21.46 13.82 9.47
N ASP A 41 -20.91 15.00 9.82
CA ASP A 41 -20.88 16.16 8.91
C ASP A 41 -19.91 15.93 7.73
N ASP A 42 -18.80 15.21 7.98
CA ASP A 42 -17.84 14.86 6.93
C ASP A 42 -18.46 13.85 5.95
N CYS A 43 -19.19 12.86 6.46
CA CYS A 43 -19.93 11.90 5.63
C CYS A 43 -21.00 12.61 4.77
N ALA A 44 -21.83 13.48 5.37
CA ALA A 44 -22.85 14.25 4.66
C ALA A 44 -22.24 15.18 3.59
N PHE A 45 -21.06 15.76 3.87
CA PHE A 45 -20.33 16.58 2.92
C PHE A 45 -19.89 15.77 1.70
N VAL A 46 -19.28 14.59 1.90
CA VAL A 46 -18.82 13.72 0.80
C VAL A 46 -20.01 13.17 0.00
N GLU A 47 -21.09 12.77 0.67
CA GLU A 47 -22.34 12.34 0.03
C GLU A 47 -22.90 13.42 -0.88
N LYS A 48 -22.93 14.68 -0.39
CA LYS A 48 -23.38 15.81 -1.20
C LYS A 48 -22.51 16.01 -2.44
N LEU A 49 -21.18 15.96 -2.30
CA LEU A 49 -20.26 16.08 -3.44
C LEU A 49 -20.48 14.98 -4.48
N ALA A 50 -20.64 13.73 -4.04
CA ALA A 50 -20.92 12.61 -4.93
C ALA A 50 -22.25 12.82 -5.70
N ARG A 51 -23.30 13.27 -5.00
CA ARG A 51 -24.60 13.60 -5.59
C ARG A 51 -24.52 14.75 -6.59
N ASP A 52 -23.76 15.80 -6.27
CA ASP A 52 -23.59 16.96 -7.16
C ASP A 52 -22.88 16.59 -8.47
N TYR A 53 -22.05 15.53 -8.46
CA TYR A 53 -21.41 14.95 -9.65
C TYR A 53 -22.20 13.80 -10.28
N GLY A 54 -23.35 13.37 -9.72
CA GLY A 54 -24.14 12.24 -10.22
C GLY A 54 -23.46 10.89 -10.05
N LEU A 55 -22.57 10.74 -9.06
CA LEU A 55 -21.82 9.52 -8.79
C LEU A 55 -22.47 8.69 -7.67
N GLU A 56 -22.29 7.38 -7.73
CA GLU A 56 -22.70 6.45 -6.65
C GLU A 56 -21.90 6.75 -5.37
N PHE A 57 -22.59 6.74 -4.22
CA PHE A 57 -21.99 6.96 -2.90
C PHE A 57 -22.25 5.78 -1.99
N VAL A 58 -21.19 5.29 -1.33
CA VAL A 58 -21.25 4.25 -0.31
C VAL A 58 -20.45 4.68 0.90
N SER A 59 -21.02 4.54 2.08
CA SER A 59 -20.30 4.84 3.34
C SER A 59 -20.37 3.67 4.32
N LYS A 60 -19.36 3.58 5.17
CA LYS A 60 -19.33 2.68 6.33
C LYS A 60 -18.83 3.43 7.54
N ARG A 61 -19.56 3.35 8.63
CA ARG A 61 -19.12 3.83 9.93
C ARG A 61 -18.60 2.67 10.76
N ALA A 62 -17.45 2.87 11.40
CA ALA A 62 -16.90 1.98 12.41
C ALA A 62 -16.79 2.75 13.72
N GLU A 63 -17.24 2.16 14.82
CA GLU A 63 -17.08 2.74 16.16
C GLU A 63 -15.70 2.31 16.70
N LEU A 64 -14.65 2.97 16.20
CA LEU A 64 -13.29 2.78 16.69
C LEU A 64 -13.12 3.69 17.91
N GLY A 65 -12.89 3.11 19.10
CA GLY A 65 -12.63 3.89 20.31
C GLY A 65 -11.38 4.78 20.16
N GLU A 66 -11.22 5.79 21.04
CA GLU A 66 -10.08 6.73 21.02
C GLU A 66 -8.71 6.04 21.12
N ASP A 67 -8.66 4.84 21.69
CA ASP A 67 -7.43 4.04 21.84
C ASP A 67 -7.13 3.15 20.62
N CYS A 68 -7.90 3.24 19.53
CA CYS A 68 -7.68 2.45 18.34
C CYS A 68 -6.34 2.78 17.68
N SER A 69 -5.52 1.76 17.40
CA SER A 69 -4.26 1.97 16.69
C SER A 69 -4.51 2.43 15.25
N GLU A 70 -3.60 3.28 14.72
CA GLU A 70 -3.65 3.72 13.32
C GLU A 70 -3.66 2.53 12.34
N GLU A 71 -2.93 1.46 12.69
CA GLU A 71 -2.84 0.23 11.89
C GLU A 71 -4.20 -0.46 11.80
N HIS A 72 -4.88 -0.65 12.93
CA HIS A 72 -6.21 -1.27 12.96
C HIS A 72 -7.27 -0.42 12.24
N ALA A 73 -7.26 0.90 12.44
CA ALA A 73 -8.15 1.81 11.72
C ALA A 73 -7.91 1.74 10.20
N ARG A 74 -6.65 1.60 9.79
CA ARG A 74 -6.25 1.41 8.40
C ARG A 74 -6.74 0.06 7.84
N GLU A 75 -6.58 -1.03 8.57
CA GLU A 75 -7.07 -2.37 8.18
C GLU A 75 -8.58 -2.37 7.95
N MET A 76 -9.34 -1.82 8.89
CA MET A 76 -10.79 -1.72 8.79
C MET A 76 -11.22 -0.91 7.56
N ARG A 77 -10.56 0.21 7.30
CA ARG A 77 -10.82 1.04 6.11
C ARG A 77 -10.55 0.29 4.82
N TYR A 78 -9.38 -0.37 4.71
CA TYR A 78 -9.06 -1.13 3.50
C TYR A 78 -9.95 -2.35 3.33
N GLY A 79 -10.31 -3.05 4.40
CA GLY A 79 -11.28 -4.16 4.35
C GLY A 79 -12.65 -3.70 3.82
N PHE A 80 -13.11 -2.50 4.20
CA PHE A 80 -14.31 -1.91 3.63
C PHE A 80 -14.15 -1.60 2.13
N LEU A 81 -13.07 -0.92 1.74
CA LEU A 81 -12.84 -0.57 0.34
C LEU A 81 -12.71 -1.82 -0.54
N GLU A 82 -12.02 -2.86 -0.07
CA GLU A 82 -11.88 -4.13 -0.77
C GLU A 82 -13.22 -4.88 -0.91
N SER A 83 -14.13 -4.75 0.05
CA SER A 83 -15.46 -5.37 -0.02
C SER A 83 -16.36 -4.78 -1.10
N LEU A 84 -16.00 -3.63 -1.66
CA LEU A 84 -16.72 -2.97 -2.76
C LEU A 84 -16.25 -3.42 -4.15
N LEU A 85 -15.15 -4.18 -4.22
CA LEU A 85 -14.62 -4.74 -5.47
C LEU A 85 -15.42 -6.00 -5.82
N GLU A 86 -15.89 -6.09 -7.05
CA GLU A 86 -16.71 -7.20 -7.56
C GLU A 86 -15.90 -8.12 -8.48
N SER A 87 -14.82 -7.60 -9.04
CA SER A 87 -13.95 -8.34 -9.97
C SER A 87 -12.47 -8.08 -9.72
N SER A 88 -11.60 -8.89 -10.30
CA SER A 88 -10.13 -8.69 -10.27
C SER A 88 -9.67 -7.46 -11.04
N GLU A 89 -10.49 -6.96 -11.96
CA GLU A 89 -10.21 -5.77 -12.76
C GLU A 89 -10.49 -4.46 -11.98
N ASP A 90 -11.33 -4.53 -10.94
CA ASP A 90 -11.71 -3.37 -10.16
C ASP A 90 -10.54 -2.86 -9.30
N LYS A 91 -10.46 -1.54 -9.13
CA LYS A 91 -9.37 -0.89 -8.41
C LYS A 91 -9.88 0.10 -7.38
N ILE A 92 -9.12 0.22 -6.31
CA ILE A 92 -9.30 1.25 -5.28
C ILE A 92 -8.40 2.42 -5.63
N TYR A 93 -8.96 3.62 -5.61
CA TYR A 93 -8.26 4.87 -5.88
C TYR A 93 -8.09 5.67 -4.59
N THR A 94 -6.86 6.07 -4.29
CA THR A 94 -6.54 6.84 -3.09
C THR A 94 -5.76 8.11 -3.44
N ALA A 95 -5.95 9.15 -2.64
CA ALA A 95 -5.38 10.47 -2.86
C ALA A 95 -3.95 10.66 -2.31
N HIS A 96 -3.16 9.58 -2.22
CA HIS A 96 -1.77 9.70 -1.83
C HIS A 96 -0.99 10.47 -2.90
N HIS A 97 -0.12 11.39 -2.46
CA HIS A 97 0.65 12.27 -3.32
C HIS A 97 2.17 12.14 -3.10
N ALA A 98 2.98 12.92 -3.81
CA ALA A 98 4.45 12.81 -3.79
C ALA A 98 5.05 12.96 -2.39
N ASP A 99 4.50 13.86 -1.56
CA ASP A 99 5.01 14.06 -0.21
C ASP A 99 4.68 12.88 0.72
N ASP A 100 3.52 12.21 0.56
CA ASP A 100 3.20 10.96 1.28
C ASP A 100 4.15 9.82 0.90
N MET A 101 4.54 9.76 -0.38
CA MET A 101 5.51 8.79 -0.87
C MET A 101 6.87 9.03 -0.21
N LEU A 102 7.30 10.27 -0.13
CA LEU A 102 8.56 10.67 0.52
C LEU A 102 8.53 10.34 2.02
N GLU A 103 7.47 10.74 2.75
CA GLU A 103 7.26 10.41 4.16
C GLU A 103 7.36 8.90 4.39
N SER A 104 6.68 8.12 3.56
CA SER A 104 6.65 6.65 3.69
C SER A 104 8.02 6.02 3.42
N ALA A 105 8.78 6.51 2.44
CA ALA A 105 10.13 6.05 2.15
C ALA A 105 11.09 6.32 3.33
N VAL A 106 11.03 7.53 3.91
CA VAL A 106 11.84 7.90 5.07
C VAL A 106 11.49 7.07 6.30
N ILE A 107 10.19 6.86 6.58
CA ILE A 107 9.74 6.00 7.68
C ILE A 107 10.25 4.57 7.50
N ASN A 108 10.17 4.02 6.29
CA ASN A 108 10.66 2.69 5.98
C ASN A 108 12.17 2.60 6.17
N LEU A 109 12.93 3.62 5.73
CA LEU A 109 14.37 3.69 5.92
C LEU A 109 14.74 3.69 7.41
N LEU A 110 14.06 4.50 8.23
CA LEU A 110 14.25 4.54 9.67
C LEU A 110 13.94 3.22 10.38
N ARG A 111 13.02 2.43 9.83
CA ARG A 111 12.69 1.08 10.30
C ARG A 111 13.67 0.01 9.83
N GLY A 112 14.68 0.38 9.04
CA GLY A 112 15.69 -0.56 8.52
C GLY A 112 15.16 -1.54 7.48
N THR A 113 14.13 -1.16 6.73
CA THR A 113 13.62 -2.00 5.64
C THR A 113 14.64 -2.07 4.50
N GLY A 114 14.64 -3.21 3.78
CA GLY A 114 15.47 -3.36 2.59
C GLY A 114 15.06 -2.43 1.44
N TRP A 115 15.71 -2.59 0.29
CA TRP A 115 15.55 -1.74 -0.90
C TRP A 115 14.08 -1.57 -1.37
N ARG A 116 13.23 -2.59 -1.18
CA ARG A 116 11.78 -2.51 -1.47
C ARG A 116 11.06 -1.48 -0.58
N GLY A 117 11.58 -1.20 0.59
CA GLY A 117 11.03 -0.16 1.47
C GLY A 117 11.22 1.26 0.92
N LEU A 118 12.21 1.46 0.04
CA LEU A 118 12.40 2.71 -0.70
C LEU A 118 11.47 2.86 -1.92
N ALA A 119 10.70 1.84 -2.23
CA ALA A 119 9.63 1.86 -3.23
C ALA A 119 8.24 1.76 -2.54
N PRO A 120 7.84 2.73 -1.70
CA PRO A 120 6.60 2.67 -0.94
C PRO A 120 5.37 2.86 -1.82
N LEU A 121 4.20 2.61 -1.25
CA LEU A 121 2.90 2.84 -1.86
C LEU A 121 2.71 2.08 -3.19
N ARG A 122 3.23 0.86 -3.31
CA ARG A 122 3.00 -0.05 -4.44
C ARG A 122 1.91 -1.06 -4.06
N SER A 123 1.00 -1.32 -4.98
CA SER A 123 -0.05 -2.32 -4.84
C SER A 123 -0.72 -2.58 -6.19
N LYS A 124 -1.05 -3.82 -6.49
CA LYS A 124 -1.80 -4.17 -7.71
C LYS A 124 -3.28 -3.77 -7.65
N LYS A 125 -3.83 -3.62 -6.44
CA LYS A 125 -5.24 -3.27 -6.21
C LYS A 125 -5.48 -1.77 -6.02
N LEU A 126 -4.43 -0.99 -5.75
CA LEU A 126 -4.52 0.42 -5.35
C LEU A 126 -3.88 1.32 -6.40
N GLU A 127 -4.69 2.20 -6.97
CA GLU A 127 -4.24 3.26 -7.86
C GLU A 127 -4.08 4.59 -7.09
N ARG A 128 -3.09 5.38 -7.48
CA ARG A 128 -2.76 6.66 -6.83
C ARG A 128 -2.48 7.74 -7.86
N PRO A 129 -3.53 8.29 -8.48
CA PRO A 129 -3.38 9.24 -9.59
C PRO A 129 -2.62 10.52 -9.22
N LEU A 130 -2.64 10.91 -7.94
CA LEU A 130 -1.96 12.11 -7.45
C LEU A 130 -0.51 11.85 -7.03
N LEU A 131 0.06 10.67 -7.27
CA LEU A 131 1.39 10.32 -6.75
C LEU A 131 2.54 11.16 -7.33
N SER A 132 2.34 11.75 -8.51
CA SER A 132 3.27 12.72 -9.12
C SER A 132 3.04 14.17 -8.67
N TRP A 133 1.94 14.45 -7.95
CA TRP A 133 1.60 15.79 -7.49
C TRP A 133 2.24 16.08 -6.14
N THR A 134 2.75 17.31 -5.99
CA THR A 134 3.13 17.85 -4.69
C THR A 134 1.89 18.39 -3.96
N LYS A 135 2.02 18.62 -2.65
CA LYS A 135 0.95 19.30 -1.89
C LYS A 135 0.63 20.69 -2.45
N SER A 136 1.62 21.40 -2.98
CA SER A 136 1.43 22.69 -3.65
C SER A 136 0.60 22.57 -4.93
N ASP A 137 0.80 21.51 -5.71
CA ASP A 137 0.00 21.25 -6.92
C ASP A 137 -1.46 20.98 -6.56
N ILE A 138 -1.71 20.23 -5.48
CA ILE A 138 -3.06 19.97 -4.97
C ILE A 138 -3.76 21.25 -4.56
N TYR A 139 -3.09 22.14 -3.80
CA TYR A 139 -3.67 23.43 -3.41
C TYR A 139 -3.95 24.31 -4.62
N ARG A 140 -3.02 24.37 -5.59
CA ARG A 140 -3.20 25.12 -6.83
C ARG A 140 -4.42 24.62 -7.60
N TYR A 141 -4.51 23.30 -7.82
CA TYR A 141 -5.63 22.67 -8.52
C TYR A 141 -6.98 22.94 -7.82
N ALA A 142 -7.01 22.82 -6.51
CA ALA A 142 -8.22 23.10 -5.72
C ALA A 142 -8.67 24.56 -5.86
N ALA A 143 -7.73 25.50 -5.84
CA ALA A 143 -8.01 26.93 -6.01
C ALA A 143 -8.51 27.27 -7.43
N GLU A 144 -7.84 26.77 -8.47
CA GLU A 144 -8.22 26.97 -9.88
C GLU A 144 -9.63 26.43 -10.17
N ASN A 145 -10.02 25.33 -9.55
CA ASN A 145 -11.33 24.71 -9.72
C ASN A 145 -12.35 25.10 -8.63
N ARG A 146 -11.99 26.03 -7.72
CA ARG A 146 -12.85 26.52 -6.63
C ARG A 146 -13.45 25.40 -5.78
N LEU A 147 -12.66 24.38 -5.50
CA LEU A 147 -13.11 23.22 -4.74
C LEU A 147 -13.31 23.57 -3.26
N VAL A 148 -14.44 23.14 -2.71
CA VAL A 148 -14.71 23.22 -1.27
C VAL A 148 -14.28 21.91 -0.64
N PHE A 149 -13.56 21.97 0.49
CA PHE A 149 -13.09 20.81 1.23
C PHE A 149 -13.11 21.05 2.74
N ARG A 150 -13.05 19.99 3.52
CA ARG A 150 -12.96 20.04 4.99
C ARG A 150 -11.51 20.15 5.44
N LEU A 151 -11.27 20.96 6.48
CA LEU A 151 -9.95 21.06 7.12
C LEU A 151 -9.86 20.01 8.23
N ASP A 152 -8.86 19.15 8.15
CA ASP A 152 -8.57 18.18 9.20
C ASP A 152 -7.72 18.83 10.31
N GLN A 153 -8.32 19.02 11.50
CA GLN A 153 -7.65 19.64 12.66
C GLN A 153 -6.64 18.70 13.35
N THR A 154 -6.68 17.38 13.12
CA THR A 154 -5.81 16.40 13.81
C THR A 154 -4.43 16.23 13.17
N ASN A 155 -4.15 16.90 12.07
CA ASN A 155 -2.82 16.85 11.42
C ASN A 155 -1.67 17.44 12.26
N ASN A 156 -1.94 18.00 13.43
CA ASN A 156 -0.96 18.71 14.26
C ASN A 156 -0.43 17.93 15.49
N GLU A 157 -0.89 16.71 15.74
CA GLU A 157 -0.39 15.95 16.90
C GLU A 157 0.95 15.28 16.61
N ASP A 158 1.98 15.67 17.37
CA ASP A 158 3.35 15.11 17.31
C ASP A 158 3.47 13.65 17.79
N LYS A 159 2.39 13.05 18.21
CA LYS A 159 2.32 11.71 18.79
C LYS A 159 2.78 10.62 17.81
N TYR A 160 2.68 10.86 16.52
CA TYR A 160 2.96 9.85 15.48
C TYR A 160 4.29 10.11 14.77
N LEU A 161 5.05 9.05 14.52
CA LEU A 161 6.32 9.08 13.77
C LEU A 161 6.17 9.82 12.43
N ARG A 162 5.03 9.67 11.78
CA ARG A 162 4.73 10.32 10.49
C ARG A 162 4.73 11.85 10.60
N ASN A 163 4.15 12.41 11.64
CA ASN A 163 4.12 13.87 11.85
C ASN A 163 5.51 14.43 12.16
N ARG A 164 6.33 13.66 12.91
CA ARG A 164 7.74 14.02 13.15
C ARG A 164 8.57 14.03 11.87
N VAL A 165 8.42 13.02 11.02
CA VAL A 165 9.08 12.94 9.71
C VAL A 165 8.60 14.08 8.81
N ARG A 166 7.29 14.34 8.74
CA ARG A 166 6.72 15.45 7.96
C ARG A 166 7.30 16.80 8.36
N ARG A 167 7.46 17.06 9.67
CA ARG A 167 8.08 18.30 10.17
C ARG A 167 9.54 18.39 9.75
N ALA A 168 10.33 17.33 9.98
CA ALA A 168 11.74 17.30 9.61
C ALA A 168 11.95 17.49 8.09
N LEU A 169 11.07 16.95 7.25
CA LEU A 169 11.11 17.16 5.80
C LEU A 169 10.79 18.60 5.40
N LYS A 170 9.85 19.28 6.08
CA LYS A 170 9.55 20.70 5.81
C LYS A 170 10.71 21.65 6.05
N GLU A 171 11.64 21.27 6.93
CA GLU A 171 12.84 22.05 7.25
C GLU A 171 13.99 21.83 6.24
N GLN A 172 13.83 20.87 5.32
CA GLN A 172 14.85 20.55 4.32
C GLN A 172 14.76 21.48 3.11
N ASN A 173 15.90 21.62 2.41
CA ASN A 173 15.97 22.36 1.14
C ASN A 173 15.09 21.65 0.08
N ALA A 174 14.28 22.43 -0.65
CA ALA A 174 13.36 21.93 -1.68
C ALA A 174 14.12 21.14 -2.77
N GLU A 175 15.29 21.59 -3.21
CA GLU A 175 16.11 20.91 -4.22
C GLU A 175 16.52 19.49 -3.76
N ASN A 176 16.88 19.33 -2.49
CA ASN A 176 17.24 18.02 -1.93
C ASN A 176 16.01 17.09 -1.85
N LEU A 177 14.85 17.64 -1.49
CA LEU A 177 13.59 16.88 -1.45
C LEU A 177 13.19 16.41 -2.85
N ASP A 178 13.35 17.24 -3.86
CA ASP A 178 13.03 16.89 -5.25
C ASP A 178 13.97 15.79 -5.77
N LYS A 179 15.26 15.89 -5.52
CA LYS A 179 16.24 14.81 -5.82
C LYS A 179 15.87 13.50 -5.12
N LEU A 180 15.45 13.57 -3.85
CA LEU A 180 15.05 12.37 -3.11
C LEU A 180 13.75 11.75 -3.69
N LYS A 181 12.77 12.57 -4.08
CA LYS A 181 11.55 12.11 -4.78
C LYS A 181 11.90 11.40 -6.10
N GLU A 182 12.82 11.97 -6.91
CA GLU A 182 13.28 11.35 -8.15
C GLU A 182 13.93 9.97 -7.91
N ILE A 183 14.78 9.85 -6.88
CA ILE A 183 15.39 8.57 -6.50
C ILE A 183 14.31 7.55 -6.13
N ILE A 184 13.33 7.94 -5.32
CA ILE A 184 12.23 7.07 -4.91
C ILE A 184 11.38 6.63 -6.11
N ILE A 185 11.09 7.55 -7.04
CA ILE A 185 10.36 7.23 -8.29
C ILE A 185 11.13 6.20 -9.12
N LYS A 186 12.43 6.40 -9.33
CA LYS A 186 13.28 5.42 -10.04
C LYS A 186 13.31 4.08 -9.32
N GLN A 187 13.42 4.10 -7.98
CA GLN A 187 13.41 2.87 -7.19
C GLN A 187 12.08 2.11 -7.31
N ARG A 188 10.95 2.83 -7.43
CA ARG A 188 9.63 2.22 -7.68
C ARG A 188 9.57 1.58 -9.07
N GLN A 189 10.05 2.27 -10.11
CA GLN A 189 10.10 1.73 -11.48
C GLN A 189 10.91 0.44 -11.53
N ILE A 190 12.12 0.44 -10.96
CA ILE A 190 12.96 -0.77 -10.87
C ILE A 190 12.21 -1.90 -10.12
N ALA A 191 11.52 -1.58 -9.04
CA ALA A 191 10.77 -2.57 -8.28
C ALA A 191 9.57 -3.12 -9.06
N ASP A 192 8.90 -2.31 -9.90
CA ASP A 192 7.83 -2.76 -10.78
C ASP A 192 8.39 -3.68 -11.88
N GLU A 193 9.50 -3.30 -12.53
CA GLU A 193 10.19 -4.13 -13.54
C GLU A 193 10.62 -5.49 -12.98
N ILE A 194 11.17 -5.51 -11.74
CA ILE A 194 11.55 -6.78 -11.09
C ILE A 194 10.30 -7.64 -10.83
N ASP A 195 9.20 -7.05 -10.37
CA ASP A 195 7.97 -7.80 -10.12
C ASP A 195 7.38 -8.36 -11.43
N ASP A 196 7.43 -7.62 -12.53
CA ASP A 196 7.00 -8.07 -13.85
C ASP A 196 7.87 -9.23 -14.36
N ILE A 197 9.20 -9.15 -14.20
CA ILE A 197 10.13 -10.23 -14.54
C ILE A 197 9.82 -11.48 -13.71
N LEU A 198 9.60 -11.33 -12.40
CA LEU A 198 9.26 -12.45 -11.53
C LEU A 198 7.93 -13.09 -11.94
N GLU A 199 6.92 -12.29 -12.26
CA GLU A 199 5.59 -12.77 -12.66
C GLU A 199 5.62 -13.49 -14.01
N THR A 200 6.39 -13.00 -14.95
CA THR A 200 6.52 -13.61 -16.29
C THR A 200 7.40 -14.86 -16.29
N THR A 201 8.42 -14.90 -15.42
CA THR A 201 9.43 -15.98 -15.38
C THR A 201 9.01 -17.12 -14.47
N PHE A 202 8.40 -16.82 -13.33
CA PHE A 202 8.09 -17.81 -12.30
C PHE A 202 6.58 -17.98 -12.13
N LYS A 203 6.06 -19.13 -12.58
CA LYS A 203 4.68 -19.49 -12.26
C LYS A 203 4.58 -19.84 -10.77
N LYS A 204 3.55 -19.33 -10.10
CA LYS A 204 3.21 -19.74 -8.74
C LYS A 204 2.52 -21.09 -8.81
N ASP A 205 3.33 -22.12 -8.70
CA ASP A 205 2.91 -23.51 -8.62
C ASP A 205 3.10 -24.02 -7.18
N ASN A 206 2.66 -25.22 -6.88
CA ASN A 206 2.82 -25.78 -5.55
C ASN A 206 4.16 -26.51 -5.39
N ARG A 207 5.00 -26.57 -6.42
CA ARG A 207 6.24 -27.38 -6.46
C ARG A 207 7.34 -26.69 -7.25
N TYR A 208 8.48 -26.45 -6.61
CA TYR A 208 9.60 -25.68 -7.16
C TYR A 208 10.91 -26.48 -7.12
N GLY A 209 11.72 -26.36 -8.18
CA GLY A 209 12.99 -27.06 -8.28
C GLY A 209 14.06 -26.53 -7.32
N ARG A 210 14.66 -27.39 -6.50
CA ARG A 210 15.73 -27.05 -5.55
C ARG A 210 17.03 -26.67 -6.24
N ALA A 211 17.33 -27.30 -7.38
CA ALA A 211 18.58 -27.08 -8.10
C ALA A 211 18.80 -25.61 -8.47
N MET A 212 17.72 -24.91 -8.79
CA MET A 212 17.76 -23.47 -9.13
C MET A 212 18.33 -22.62 -7.98
N PHE A 213 18.01 -22.99 -6.74
CA PHE A 213 18.41 -22.20 -5.56
C PHE A 213 19.82 -22.57 -5.04
N LYS A 214 20.41 -23.70 -5.48
CA LYS A 214 21.62 -24.25 -4.89
C LYS A 214 22.83 -23.33 -5.01
N ASP A 215 23.04 -22.81 -6.20
CA ASP A 215 24.21 -22.00 -6.54
C ASP A 215 23.85 -20.53 -6.87
N MET A 216 22.59 -20.15 -6.64
CA MET A 216 22.09 -18.80 -6.88
C MET A 216 22.60 -17.84 -5.83
N ASP A 217 22.89 -16.58 -6.23
CA ASP A 217 23.16 -15.48 -5.29
C ASP A 217 22.03 -15.31 -4.28
N ASP A 218 22.37 -15.06 -3.02
CA ASP A 218 21.40 -14.97 -1.93
C ASP A 218 20.36 -13.88 -2.12
N LEU A 219 20.75 -12.71 -2.67
CA LEU A 219 19.83 -11.60 -2.86
C LEU A 219 18.77 -11.97 -3.90
N LEU A 220 19.19 -12.57 -5.00
CA LEU A 220 18.29 -13.02 -6.06
C LEU A 220 17.39 -14.18 -5.56
N ALA A 221 17.98 -15.15 -4.88
CA ALA A 221 17.24 -16.28 -4.30
C ALA A 221 16.15 -15.82 -3.31
N LEU A 222 16.46 -14.83 -2.47
CA LEU A 222 15.50 -14.26 -1.51
C LEU A 222 14.36 -13.50 -2.21
N GLU A 223 14.63 -12.76 -3.29
CA GLU A 223 13.59 -12.07 -4.05
C GLU A 223 12.64 -13.05 -4.72
N ILE A 224 13.18 -14.10 -5.36
CA ILE A 224 12.36 -15.16 -5.96
C ILE A 224 11.54 -15.88 -4.89
N LEU A 225 12.17 -16.29 -3.79
CA LEU A 225 11.48 -17.00 -2.70
C LEU A 225 10.38 -16.15 -2.08
N LYS A 226 10.62 -14.85 -1.88
CA LYS A 226 9.62 -13.91 -1.40
C LYS A 226 8.45 -13.78 -2.37
N TYR A 227 8.71 -13.72 -3.68
CA TYR A 227 7.66 -13.71 -4.70
C TYR A 227 6.82 -14.99 -4.66
N LEU A 228 7.47 -16.17 -4.63
CA LEU A 228 6.77 -17.45 -4.60
C LEU A 228 5.92 -17.63 -3.35
N LEU A 229 6.35 -17.06 -2.22
CA LEU A 229 5.66 -17.13 -0.93
C LEU A 229 4.57 -16.05 -0.77
N SER A 230 4.48 -15.05 -1.64
CA SER A 230 3.68 -13.84 -1.38
C SER A 230 2.19 -14.11 -1.12
N ASP A 231 1.62 -15.14 -1.74
CA ASP A 231 0.22 -15.53 -1.54
C ASP A 231 0.05 -16.58 -0.42
N PHE A 232 1.16 -17.16 0.03
CA PHE A 232 1.15 -18.23 1.02
C PHE A 232 1.51 -17.74 2.43
N ALA A 233 2.62 -16.99 2.57
CA ALA A 233 3.10 -16.49 3.85
C ALA A 233 3.86 -15.17 3.71
N SER A 234 3.64 -14.25 4.66
CA SER A 234 4.49 -13.07 4.82
C SER A 234 5.62 -13.38 5.79
N LEU A 235 6.87 -13.34 5.32
CA LEU A 235 8.07 -13.67 6.09
C LEU A 235 8.97 -12.46 6.24
N THR A 236 9.58 -12.31 7.41
CA THR A 236 10.68 -11.38 7.64
C THR A 236 11.95 -11.84 6.91
N ARG A 237 12.89 -10.93 6.68
CA ARG A 237 14.18 -11.29 6.04
C ARG A 237 14.92 -12.42 6.77
N PRO A 238 15.04 -12.45 8.11
CA PRO A 238 15.66 -13.59 8.82
C PRO A 238 14.92 -14.91 8.61
N GLN A 239 13.59 -14.88 8.50
CA GLN A 239 12.81 -16.09 8.20
C GLN A 239 13.03 -16.58 6.77
N LEU A 240 13.08 -15.66 5.80
CA LEU A 240 13.40 -15.99 4.40
C LEU A 240 14.79 -16.60 4.26
N LEU A 241 15.80 -16.06 4.94
CA LEU A 241 17.17 -16.62 4.95
C LEU A 241 17.19 -18.05 5.49
N ARG A 242 16.49 -18.31 6.60
CA ARG A 242 16.39 -19.68 7.16
C ARG A 242 15.63 -20.63 6.24
N ALA A 243 14.57 -20.14 5.56
CA ALA A 243 13.85 -20.93 4.57
C ALA A 243 14.74 -21.27 3.37
N LEU A 244 15.54 -20.32 2.87
CA LEU A 244 16.51 -20.54 1.80
C LEU A 244 17.57 -21.57 2.20
N ASP A 245 18.11 -21.47 3.41
CA ASP A 245 19.06 -22.45 3.93
C ASP A 245 18.43 -23.86 4.00
N ALA A 246 17.19 -23.95 4.47
CA ALA A 246 16.47 -25.23 4.48
C ALA A 246 16.27 -25.82 3.06
N ILE A 247 15.96 -24.98 2.05
CA ILE A 247 15.88 -25.42 0.65
C ILE A 247 17.22 -26.00 0.17
N ARG A 248 18.33 -25.37 0.54
CA ARG A 248 19.68 -25.74 0.10
C ARG A 248 20.22 -26.98 0.84
N SER A 249 20.03 -27.06 2.16
CA SER A 249 20.78 -27.98 3.04
C SER A 249 19.97 -29.17 3.57
N PHE A 250 18.64 -29.03 3.72
CA PHE A 250 17.85 -30.08 4.37
C PHE A 250 17.77 -31.38 3.53
N ALA A 251 17.85 -32.51 4.26
CA ALA A 251 17.65 -33.81 3.65
C ALA A 251 16.19 -33.96 3.15
N PRO A 252 15.98 -34.75 2.08
CA PRO A 252 14.62 -35.05 1.59
C PRO A 252 13.72 -35.63 2.69
N GLY A 253 12.45 -35.31 2.67
CA GLY A 253 11.45 -35.73 3.65
C GLY A 253 11.34 -34.79 4.87
N LYS A 254 12.20 -33.82 5.02
CA LYS A 254 12.13 -32.83 6.11
C LYS A 254 11.09 -31.74 5.84
N ARG A 255 10.48 -31.25 6.92
CA ARG A 255 9.63 -30.05 6.92
C ARG A 255 10.33 -28.94 7.69
N PHE A 256 10.19 -27.71 7.21
CA PHE A 256 10.68 -26.50 7.87
C PHE A 256 9.50 -25.58 8.14
N SER A 257 9.32 -25.14 9.38
CA SER A 257 8.25 -24.22 9.76
C SER A 257 8.56 -22.80 9.25
N LEU A 258 7.65 -22.25 8.46
CA LEU A 258 7.70 -20.87 7.99
C LEU A 258 7.04 -19.93 8.98
N THR A 259 5.78 -20.23 9.33
CA THR A 259 4.95 -19.57 10.34
C THR A 259 4.01 -20.62 10.97
N THR A 260 3.16 -20.20 11.91
CA THR A 260 2.16 -21.07 12.51
C THR A 260 1.28 -21.70 11.43
N GLY A 261 1.22 -23.04 11.40
CA GLY A 261 0.42 -23.82 10.45
C GLY A 261 0.90 -23.80 9.00
N LYS A 262 2.08 -23.19 8.69
CA LYS A 262 2.62 -23.11 7.32
C LYS A 262 4.05 -23.62 7.25
N PHE A 263 4.30 -24.52 6.34
CA PHE A 263 5.54 -25.27 6.25
C PHE A 263 6.10 -25.26 4.84
N LEU A 264 7.41 -25.44 4.78
CA LEU A 264 8.17 -25.78 3.60
C LEU A 264 8.49 -27.28 3.67
N LYS A 265 8.03 -28.06 2.72
CA LYS A 265 8.38 -29.48 2.58
C LYS A 265 9.52 -29.63 1.60
N ILE A 266 10.55 -30.34 2.01
CA ILE A 266 11.76 -30.59 1.23
C ILE A 266 11.70 -32.01 0.65
N GLU A 267 11.76 -32.10 -0.67
CA GLU A 267 11.90 -33.34 -1.41
C GLU A 267 13.31 -33.46 -2.05
N ARG A 268 13.61 -34.55 -2.73
CA ARG A 268 14.95 -34.79 -3.32
C ARG A 268 15.34 -33.70 -4.34
N TYR A 269 14.42 -33.35 -5.21
CA TYR A 269 14.66 -32.40 -6.32
C TYR A 269 13.80 -31.13 -6.22
N TYR A 270 12.80 -31.12 -5.35
CA TYR A 270 11.79 -30.08 -5.26
C TYR A 270 11.55 -29.64 -3.81
N PHE A 271 10.90 -28.53 -3.66
CA PHE A 271 10.24 -28.14 -2.42
C PHE A 271 8.82 -27.64 -2.73
N SER A 272 7.96 -27.71 -1.73
CA SER A 272 6.57 -27.24 -1.82
C SER A 272 6.15 -26.52 -0.54
N PHE A 273 5.07 -25.78 -0.63
CA PHE A 273 4.45 -25.11 0.51
C PHE A 273 3.23 -25.91 0.97
N GLU A 274 3.12 -26.16 2.28
CA GLU A 274 2.02 -26.93 2.88
C GLU A 274 1.43 -26.15 4.06
N SER A 275 0.10 -26.18 4.20
CA SER A 275 -0.63 -25.77 5.41
C SER A 275 -1.14 -27.00 6.16
N GLU A 276 -1.28 -26.88 7.50
CA GLU A 276 -1.95 -27.89 8.32
C GLU A 276 -3.42 -27.98 8.01
#